data_e5324efcedb562ffe4b64e99a9eda803
#
_entry.id   e5324efcedb562ffe4b64e99a9eda803
#
_cell.length_a   1.000
_cell.length_b   1.000
_cell.length_c   1.000
_cell.angle_alpha   90.00
_cell.angle_beta   90.00
_cell.angle_gamma   90.00
#
_symmetry.space_group_name_H-M   'P 1'
#
loop_
_entity.id
_entity.type
_entity.pdbx_description
1 polymer ?
#
loop_
_entity_poly.entity_id
_entity_poly.type
_entity_poly.pdbx_seq_one_letter_code
_entity_poly.pdbx_strand_id
1 'polypeptide(L)'
;AHDRAFSRGVLVDLARPLLRIPNLAIHLNRNVNSDGLVLNAQSHLAPIFGLATEEPESLRDLLVDELAARGAPTRHEDIVSWDLSLYDVQGATVSGASSEFIHSARLDNLASCFAATQALARAPQTHATTRVIALYDHEEVGSRSAQGAYSPFLRQVLERIAQAGDALDAEAFARAISRSFLISADMAHAIHPNYADRHEPNHAPVLGGGPVLKTNVNQAYATDGEGAARFAALCRDVDVPLQHFVVRSDLPCG
;
A
#
# COMPACT_ATOMS: atom_id res chain seq x y z
N ALA A 1 -39.53 13.36 12.57
CA ALA A 1 -38.24 13.21 11.89
C ALA A 1 -38.01 11.73 11.73
N HIS A 2 -38.14 11.19 10.52
CA HIS A 2 -37.76 9.81 10.24
C HIS A 2 -36.24 9.79 10.24
N ASP A 3 -35.66 9.27 11.30
CA ASP A 3 -34.27 8.85 11.33
C ASP A 3 -34.15 7.68 10.34
N ARG A 4 -33.82 7.99 9.09
CA ARG A 4 -33.42 6.97 8.12
C ARG A 4 -32.03 6.53 8.56
N ALA A 5 -31.99 5.52 9.40
CA ALA A 5 -30.77 4.80 9.69
C ALA A 5 -30.24 4.24 8.35
N PHE A 6 -29.29 4.93 7.76
CA PHE A 6 -28.53 4.39 6.66
C PHE A 6 -27.82 3.11 7.14
N SER A 7 -27.56 2.17 6.24
CA SER A 7 -26.83 0.96 6.50
C SER A 7 -25.52 1.27 7.26
N ARG A 8 -25.20 0.45 8.25
CA ARG A 8 -23.95 0.53 9.00
C ARG A 8 -22.95 -0.45 8.40
N GLY A 9 -21.74 0.03 8.08
CA GLY A 9 -20.61 -0.83 7.73
C GLY A 9 -20.05 -1.51 8.99
N VAL A 10 -19.80 -2.82 8.89
CA VAL A 10 -19.13 -3.61 9.93
C VAL A 10 -17.92 -4.30 9.31
N LEU A 11 -16.73 -4.10 9.87
CA LEU A 11 -15.52 -4.79 9.46
C LEU A 11 -15.50 -6.20 10.07
N VAL A 12 -15.34 -7.21 9.20
CA VAL A 12 -15.21 -8.61 9.60
C VAL A 12 -13.86 -9.12 9.10
N ASP A 13 -12.93 -9.36 10.01
CA ASP A 13 -11.66 -10.01 9.71
C ASP A 13 -11.73 -11.48 10.12
N LEU A 14 -11.67 -12.40 9.14
CA LEU A 14 -11.79 -13.83 9.38
C LEU A 14 -10.49 -14.44 9.93
N ALA A 15 -9.33 -13.86 9.64
CA ALA A 15 -8.02 -14.18 10.21
C ALA A 15 -7.66 -15.68 10.25
N ARG A 16 -8.19 -16.48 9.33
CA ARG A 16 -7.92 -17.92 9.22
C ARG A 16 -7.83 -18.35 7.75
N PRO A 17 -7.13 -19.45 7.44
CA PRO A 17 -7.15 -20.04 6.09
C PRO A 17 -8.56 -20.48 5.73
N LEU A 18 -9.22 -19.77 4.85
CA LEU A 18 -10.61 -20.00 4.45
C LEU A 18 -10.75 -20.27 2.95
N LEU A 19 -10.00 -19.54 2.15
CA LEU A 19 -10.12 -19.53 0.69
C LEU A 19 -8.79 -19.86 0.04
N ARG A 20 -8.85 -20.40 -1.16
CA ARG A 20 -7.66 -20.63 -1.98
C ARG A 20 -7.97 -20.35 -3.44
N ILE A 21 -7.01 -19.74 -4.12
CA ILE A 21 -6.96 -19.66 -5.59
C ILE A 21 -5.94 -20.70 -6.06
N PRO A 22 -6.36 -21.92 -6.44
CA PRO A 22 -5.44 -22.95 -6.87
C PRO A 22 -5.05 -22.73 -8.34
N ASN A 23 -3.84 -23.11 -8.69
CA ASN A 23 -3.46 -23.24 -10.08
C ASN A 23 -3.78 -24.63 -10.59
N LEU A 24 -3.84 -24.78 -11.92
CA LEU A 24 -4.03 -26.04 -12.60
C LEU A 24 -2.81 -26.97 -12.37
N ALA A 25 -3.06 -28.26 -12.25
CA ALA A 25 -1.99 -29.24 -12.15
C ALA A 25 -1.07 -29.17 -13.39
N ILE A 26 0.23 -29.35 -13.18
CA ILE A 26 1.26 -29.30 -14.26
C ILE A 26 0.96 -30.22 -15.42
N HIS A 27 0.30 -31.35 -15.18
CA HIS A 27 -0.09 -32.30 -16.22
C HIS A 27 -1.07 -31.74 -17.25
N LEU A 28 -1.85 -30.72 -16.84
CA LEU A 28 -2.83 -30.04 -17.68
C LEU A 28 -2.35 -28.64 -18.12
N ASN A 29 -1.20 -28.19 -17.61
CA ASN A 29 -0.61 -26.87 -17.92
C ASN A 29 0.90 -26.98 -18.10
N ARG A 30 1.35 -27.78 -19.07
CA ARG A 30 2.78 -28.01 -19.29
C ARG A 30 3.53 -26.80 -19.81
N ASN A 31 2.81 -25.86 -20.41
CA ASN A 31 3.37 -24.64 -20.98
C ASN A 31 3.83 -23.63 -19.90
N VAL A 32 3.52 -23.84 -18.64
CA VAL A 32 3.93 -22.94 -17.55
C VAL A 32 5.45 -22.75 -17.49
N ASN A 33 6.22 -23.75 -17.92
CA ASN A 33 7.68 -23.71 -17.90
C ASN A 33 8.29 -22.98 -19.12
N SER A 34 7.53 -22.81 -20.21
CA SER A 34 7.96 -22.08 -21.42
C SER A 34 7.37 -20.69 -21.49
N ASP A 35 6.09 -20.56 -21.22
CA ASP A 35 5.31 -19.34 -21.43
C ASP A 35 5.12 -18.53 -20.15
N GLY A 36 5.51 -19.11 -19.00
CA GLY A 36 5.26 -18.55 -17.68
C GLY A 36 3.82 -18.77 -17.23
N LEU A 37 3.48 -18.25 -16.03
CA LEU A 37 2.13 -18.31 -15.49
C LEU A 37 1.26 -17.23 -16.11
N VAL A 38 0.48 -17.58 -17.12
CA VAL A 38 -0.45 -16.67 -17.80
C VAL A 38 -1.85 -16.86 -17.21
N LEU A 39 -2.33 -15.85 -16.49
CA LEU A 39 -3.63 -15.88 -15.82
C LEU A 39 -4.65 -14.99 -16.54
N ASN A 40 -5.88 -15.52 -16.67
CA ASN A 40 -7.06 -14.72 -17.00
C ASN A 40 -7.77 -14.38 -15.68
N ALA A 41 -7.84 -13.08 -15.35
CA ALA A 41 -8.39 -12.65 -14.07
C ALA A 41 -9.86 -13.06 -13.89
N GLN A 42 -10.64 -13.07 -14.97
CA GLN A 42 -12.06 -13.42 -14.93
C GLN A 42 -12.31 -14.90 -14.63
N SER A 43 -11.50 -15.78 -15.18
CA SER A 43 -11.76 -17.23 -15.13
C SER A 43 -10.86 -17.99 -14.17
N HIS A 44 -9.66 -17.45 -13.83
CA HIS A 44 -8.66 -18.20 -13.08
C HIS A 44 -8.47 -17.71 -11.63
N LEU A 45 -8.99 -16.50 -11.28
CA LEU A 45 -8.77 -15.91 -9.97
C LEU A 45 -9.97 -16.00 -9.02
N ALA A 46 -11.05 -16.68 -9.42
CA ALA A 46 -12.15 -16.94 -8.50
C ALA A 46 -11.68 -17.92 -7.38
N PRO A 47 -11.79 -17.55 -6.11
CA PRO A 47 -11.34 -18.40 -5.01
C PRO A 47 -12.29 -19.58 -4.81
N ILE A 48 -11.73 -20.72 -4.39
CA ILE A 48 -12.49 -21.88 -3.95
C ILE A 48 -12.80 -21.72 -2.47
N PHE A 49 -14.09 -21.80 -2.13
CA PHE A 49 -14.61 -21.66 -0.77
C PHE A 49 -14.84 -22.99 -0.09
N GLY A 50 -15.32 -24.02 -0.81
CA GLY A 50 -15.63 -25.32 -0.26
C GLY A 50 -15.91 -26.36 -1.35
N LEU A 51 -16.29 -27.56 -0.93
CA LEU A 51 -16.77 -28.59 -1.82
C LEU A 51 -18.25 -28.38 -2.14
N ALA A 52 -18.64 -28.73 -3.36
CA ALA A 52 -20.05 -28.75 -3.74
C ALA A 52 -20.74 -29.93 -3.01
N THR A 53 -21.70 -29.62 -2.17
CA THR A 53 -22.54 -30.56 -1.44
C THR A 53 -24.01 -30.26 -1.75
N GLU A 54 -24.95 -31.09 -1.28
CA GLU A 54 -26.38 -30.86 -1.46
C GLU A 54 -26.84 -29.56 -0.76
N GLU A 55 -26.23 -29.24 0.39
CA GLU A 55 -26.47 -28.02 1.16
C GLU A 55 -25.12 -27.30 1.40
N PRO A 56 -24.61 -26.57 0.42
CA PRO A 56 -23.34 -25.86 0.58
C PRO A 56 -23.53 -24.63 1.48
N GLU A 57 -22.63 -24.42 2.43
CA GLU A 57 -22.55 -23.18 3.19
C GLU A 57 -22.35 -21.98 2.24
N SER A 58 -23.17 -20.97 2.40
CA SER A 58 -23.03 -19.75 1.61
C SER A 58 -22.11 -18.74 2.31
N LEU A 59 -21.55 -17.81 1.55
CA LEU A 59 -20.82 -16.67 2.12
C LEU A 59 -21.68 -15.89 3.14
N ARG A 60 -22.98 -15.82 2.89
CA ARG A 60 -23.89 -15.11 3.79
C ARG A 60 -24.08 -15.84 5.11
N ASP A 61 -24.15 -17.15 5.10
CA ASP A 61 -24.20 -17.98 6.32
C ASP A 61 -22.94 -17.74 7.15
N LEU A 62 -21.77 -17.82 6.53
CA LEU A 62 -20.50 -17.51 7.17
C LEU A 62 -20.48 -16.11 7.81
N LEU A 63 -20.98 -15.09 7.10
CA LEU A 63 -21.00 -13.72 7.64
C LEU A 63 -21.97 -13.58 8.81
N VAL A 64 -23.12 -14.25 8.78
CA VAL A 64 -24.08 -14.28 9.89
C VAL A 64 -23.44 -14.89 11.14
N ASP A 65 -22.76 -16.03 10.97
CA ASP A 65 -22.10 -16.74 12.08
C ASP A 65 -20.95 -15.92 12.67
N GLU A 66 -20.12 -15.32 11.82
CA GLU A 66 -19.02 -14.46 12.26
C GLU A 66 -19.49 -13.19 12.98
N LEU A 67 -20.56 -12.57 12.50
CA LEU A 67 -21.16 -11.41 13.17
C LEU A 67 -21.75 -11.80 14.53
N ALA A 68 -22.43 -12.94 14.60
CA ALA A 68 -22.97 -13.45 15.87
C ALA A 68 -21.86 -13.75 16.88
N ALA A 69 -20.77 -14.40 16.45
CA ALA A 69 -19.61 -14.69 17.28
C ALA A 69 -18.93 -13.42 17.84
N ARG A 70 -19.07 -12.29 17.14
CA ARG A 70 -18.54 -10.96 17.55
C ARG A 70 -19.53 -10.14 18.37
N GLY A 71 -20.65 -10.72 18.77
CA GLY A 71 -21.68 -10.02 19.55
C GLY A 71 -22.55 -9.04 18.75
N ALA A 72 -22.57 -9.19 17.43
CA ALA A 72 -23.39 -8.40 16.51
C ALA A 72 -24.32 -9.31 15.70
N PRO A 73 -25.22 -10.07 16.33
CA PRO A 73 -26.09 -11.01 15.62
C PRO A 73 -26.93 -10.27 14.58
N THR A 74 -26.91 -10.79 13.37
CA THR A 74 -27.50 -10.16 12.19
C THR A 74 -28.27 -11.25 11.42
N ARG A 75 -29.42 -10.92 10.87
CA ARG A 75 -30.19 -11.85 10.05
C ARG A 75 -29.69 -11.80 8.60
N HIS A 76 -29.91 -12.85 7.83
CA HIS A 76 -29.53 -12.94 6.42
C HIS A 76 -30.01 -11.75 5.58
N GLU A 77 -31.25 -11.35 5.77
CA GLU A 77 -31.90 -10.26 5.03
C GLU A 77 -31.34 -8.88 5.41
N ASP A 78 -30.72 -8.73 6.57
CA ASP A 78 -30.13 -7.46 7.02
C ASP A 78 -28.72 -7.24 6.44
N ILE A 79 -28.09 -8.27 5.87
CA ILE A 79 -26.84 -8.13 5.14
C ILE A 79 -27.15 -7.71 3.69
N VAL A 80 -27.11 -6.43 3.42
CA VAL A 80 -27.54 -5.89 2.13
C VAL A 80 -26.43 -5.83 1.07
N SER A 81 -25.15 -5.75 1.49
CA SER A 81 -24.00 -5.71 0.60
C SER A 81 -22.72 -6.05 1.36
N TRP A 82 -21.64 -6.33 0.65
CA TRP A 82 -20.29 -6.53 1.19
C TRP A 82 -19.23 -6.12 0.18
N ASP A 83 -18.09 -5.67 0.70
CA ASP A 83 -16.84 -5.56 -0.01
C ASP A 83 -15.89 -6.64 0.53
N LEU A 84 -15.33 -7.46 -0.35
CA LEU A 84 -14.49 -8.58 0.04
C LEU A 84 -13.07 -8.38 -0.46
N SER A 85 -12.12 -8.62 0.43
CA SER A 85 -10.69 -8.64 0.10
C SER A 85 -10.06 -9.92 0.62
N LEU A 86 -9.20 -10.52 -0.18
CA LEU A 86 -8.38 -11.66 0.23
C LEU A 86 -7.01 -11.14 0.66
N TYR A 87 -6.47 -11.76 1.69
CA TYR A 87 -5.10 -11.56 2.10
C TYR A 87 -4.45 -12.87 2.52
N ASP A 88 -3.13 -12.95 2.38
CA ASP A 88 -2.38 -14.11 2.85
C ASP A 88 -2.35 -14.14 4.38
N VAL A 89 -2.74 -15.25 4.96
CA VAL A 89 -2.69 -15.46 6.42
C VAL A 89 -1.34 -15.93 6.92
N GLN A 90 -0.36 -16.12 6.04
CA GLN A 90 1.00 -16.42 6.44
C GLN A 90 1.61 -15.21 7.18
N GLY A 91 2.03 -15.41 8.40
CA GLY A 91 2.66 -14.39 9.24
C GLY A 91 4.03 -13.96 8.71
N ALA A 92 4.47 -12.80 9.16
CA ALA A 92 5.84 -12.33 8.91
C ALA A 92 6.86 -13.29 9.51
N THR A 93 8.02 -13.43 8.85
CA THR A 93 9.12 -14.28 9.33
C THR A 93 10.46 -13.62 9.10
N VAL A 94 11.44 -14.00 9.90
CA VAL A 94 12.84 -13.64 9.73
C VAL A 94 13.57 -14.85 9.17
N SER A 95 14.45 -14.63 8.20
CA SER A 95 15.26 -15.68 7.56
C SER A 95 16.66 -15.20 7.18
N GLY A 96 17.41 -16.08 6.53
CA GLY A 96 18.80 -15.86 6.18
C GLY A 96 19.75 -16.56 7.18
N ALA A 97 20.99 -16.77 6.77
CA ALA A 97 21.99 -17.44 7.58
C ALA A 97 22.31 -16.69 8.89
N SER A 98 22.14 -15.37 8.88
CA SER A 98 22.36 -14.47 10.03
C SER A 98 21.09 -13.73 10.43
N SER A 99 19.91 -14.21 10.03
CA SER A 99 18.62 -13.57 10.32
C SER A 99 18.51 -12.14 9.73
N GLU A 100 19.08 -11.94 8.55
CA GLU A 100 19.22 -10.63 7.91
C GLU A 100 18.02 -10.24 7.05
N PHE A 101 17.07 -11.16 6.79
CA PHE A 101 15.89 -10.89 5.95
C PHE A 101 14.61 -10.91 6.75
N ILE A 102 13.73 -9.97 6.44
CA ILE A 102 12.34 -9.96 6.88
C ILE A 102 11.45 -10.27 5.68
N HIS A 103 10.61 -11.28 5.81
CA HIS A 103 9.60 -11.64 4.82
C HIS A 103 8.21 -11.39 5.39
N SER A 104 7.40 -10.66 4.65
CA SER A 104 6.00 -10.41 5.00
C SER A 104 5.22 -10.00 3.75
N ALA A 105 3.95 -10.27 3.75
CA ALA A 105 3.06 -9.63 2.79
C ALA A 105 3.01 -8.12 3.03
N ARG A 106 2.83 -7.34 1.97
CA ARG A 106 2.58 -5.89 2.03
C ARG A 106 3.68 -5.06 2.70
N LEU A 107 4.95 -5.51 2.66
CA LEU A 107 6.09 -4.66 3.03
C LEU A 107 6.10 -3.39 2.20
N ASP A 108 5.83 -3.51 0.94
CA ASP A 108 5.36 -2.45 0.09
C ASP A 108 3.84 -2.28 0.30
N ASN A 109 3.38 -1.16 0.83
CA ASN A 109 4.16 -0.02 1.30
C ASN A 109 4.08 0.16 2.83
N LEU A 110 3.74 -0.91 3.61
CA LEU A 110 3.61 -0.82 5.08
C LEU A 110 4.92 -0.46 5.78
N ALA A 111 6.08 -0.79 5.20
CA ALA A 111 7.36 -0.39 5.77
C ALA A 111 7.55 1.14 5.74
N SER A 112 7.21 1.81 4.64
CA SER A 112 7.24 3.27 4.55
C SER A 112 6.18 3.90 5.46
N CYS A 113 4.98 3.32 5.54
CA CYS A 113 3.92 3.77 6.45
C CYS A 113 4.37 3.70 7.92
N PHE A 114 5.03 2.61 8.32
CA PHE A 114 5.60 2.46 9.65
C PHE A 114 6.67 3.52 9.92
N ALA A 115 7.61 3.71 9.00
CA ALA A 115 8.69 4.70 9.15
C ALA A 115 8.14 6.12 9.29
N ALA A 116 7.18 6.52 8.45
CA ALA A 116 6.52 7.83 8.52
C ALA A 116 5.79 8.02 9.86
N THR A 117 5.03 7.01 10.30
CA THR A 117 4.30 7.05 11.57
C THR A 117 5.25 7.18 12.75
N GLN A 118 6.33 6.41 12.79
CA GLN A 118 7.35 6.49 13.84
C GLN A 118 8.07 7.85 13.85
N ALA A 119 8.36 8.39 12.66
CA ALA A 119 8.98 9.70 12.54
C ALA A 119 8.09 10.81 13.12
N LEU A 120 6.79 10.80 12.80
CA LEU A 120 5.85 11.78 13.34
C LEU A 120 5.66 11.62 14.86
N ALA A 121 5.51 10.39 15.35
CA ALA A 121 5.31 10.09 16.76
C ALA A 121 6.51 10.50 17.64
N ARG A 122 7.72 10.43 17.10
CA ARG A 122 8.97 10.81 17.80
C ARG A 122 9.38 12.26 17.57
N ALA A 123 8.71 12.97 16.68
CA ALA A 123 9.06 14.34 16.36
C ALA A 123 8.82 15.26 17.57
N PRO A 124 9.69 16.27 17.84
CA PRO A 124 9.45 17.25 18.89
C PRO A 124 8.09 17.91 18.72
N GLN A 125 7.34 18.07 19.82
CA GLN A 125 6.00 18.64 19.77
C GLN A 125 5.99 20.15 19.43
N THR A 126 7.04 20.86 19.82
CA THR A 126 7.19 22.30 19.53
C THR A 126 8.04 22.50 18.30
N HIS A 127 7.43 22.94 17.21
CA HIS A 127 8.12 23.28 15.96
C HIS A 127 7.36 24.36 15.19
N ALA A 128 8.09 25.17 14.44
CA ALA A 128 7.50 26.28 13.66
C ALA A 128 6.72 25.82 12.43
N THR A 129 6.86 24.54 12.02
CA THR A 129 6.18 23.98 10.84
C THR A 129 5.17 22.91 11.23
N THR A 130 4.04 22.87 10.54
CA THR A 130 3.08 21.78 10.63
C THR A 130 3.67 20.53 9.94
N ARG A 131 3.68 19.41 10.64
CA ARG A 131 4.10 18.12 10.11
C ARG A 131 2.89 17.23 9.92
N VAL A 132 2.79 16.63 8.76
CA VAL A 132 1.66 15.79 8.38
C VAL A 132 2.19 14.54 7.72
N ILE A 133 1.59 13.41 8.04
CA ILE A 133 1.69 12.20 7.23
C ILE A 133 0.32 11.91 6.61
N ALA A 134 0.31 11.44 5.40
CA ALA A 134 -0.89 10.95 4.72
C ALA A 134 -0.64 9.52 4.25
N LEU A 135 -1.47 8.61 4.70
CA LEU A 135 -1.44 7.21 4.30
C LEU A 135 -2.65 6.97 3.41
N TYR A 136 -2.40 6.47 2.21
CA TYR A 136 -3.44 6.24 1.21
C TYR A 136 -3.73 4.76 1.06
N ASP A 137 -4.92 4.46 0.59
CA ASP A 137 -5.32 3.14 0.16
C ASP A 137 -5.40 3.08 -1.37
N HIS A 138 -5.58 1.88 -1.92
CA HIS A 138 -5.80 1.64 -3.34
C HIS A 138 -4.66 2.09 -4.28
N GLU A 139 -3.41 2.08 -3.82
CA GLU A 139 -2.27 2.38 -4.67
C GLU A 139 -2.17 1.37 -5.80
N GLU A 140 -2.22 0.07 -5.53
CA GLU A 140 -2.09 -1.05 -6.47
C GLU A 140 -3.18 -1.09 -7.57
N VAL A 141 -4.31 -0.43 -7.34
CA VAL A 141 -5.38 -0.28 -8.33
C VAL A 141 -5.41 1.08 -9.01
N GLY A 142 -4.37 1.90 -8.83
CA GLY A 142 -4.13 3.15 -9.54
C GLY A 142 -4.58 4.42 -8.81
N SER A 143 -4.79 4.39 -7.50
CA SER A 143 -5.00 5.56 -6.61
C SER A 143 -6.20 6.45 -6.92
N ARG A 144 -7.15 6.02 -7.77
CA ARG A 144 -8.26 6.87 -8.29
C ARG A 144 -9.55 6.79 -7.47
N SER A 145 -9.56 6.04 -6.38
CA SER A 145 -10.70 5.96 -5.47
C SER A 145 -10.76 7.17 -4.53
N ALA A 146 -11.84 7.28 -3.75
CA ALA A 146 -11.96 8.32 -2.72
C ALA A 146 -10.89 8.22 -1.63
N GLN A 147 -10.30 7.04 -1.43
CA GLN A 147 -9.24 6.75 -0.46
C GLN A 147 -7.83 6.84 -1.06
N GLY A 148 -7.72 6.95 -2.37
CA GLY A 148 -6.45 6.96 -3.09
C GLY A 148 -5.80 8.34 -3.15
N ALA A 149 -4.53 8.37 -3.56
CA ALA A 149 -3.72 9.59 -3.59
C ALA A 149 -4.20 10.64 -4.61
N TYR A 150 -4.96 10.24 -5.65
CA TYR A 150 -5.58 11.18 -6.60
C TYR A 150 -6.86 11.85 -6.08
N SER A 151 -7.36 11.43 -4.90
CA SER A 151 -8.54 12.05 -4.32
C SER A 151 -8.22 13.46 -3.78
N PRO A 152 -9.23 14.31 -3.57
CA PRO A 152 -9.04 15.62 -2.95
C PRO A 152 -8.77 15.54 -1.44
N PHE A 153 -8.67 14.35 -0.86
CA PHE A 153 -8.58 14.09 0.58
C PHE A 153 -7.48 14.91 1.26
N LEU A 154 -6.23 14.79 0.81
CA LEU A 154 -5.11 15.51 1.43
C LEU A 154 -5.32 17.01 1.38
N ARG A 155 -5.70 17.54 0.22
CA ARG A 155 -5.96 18.97 0.06
C ARG A 155 -7.04 19.46 1.02
N GLN A 156 -8.18 18.77 1.08
CA GLN A 156 -9.29 19.11 1.95
C GLN A 156 -8.91 19.09 3.44
N VAL A 157 -8.11 18.11 3.85
CA VAL A 157 -7.61 18.02 5.23
C VAL A 157 -6.67 19.19 5.53
N LEU A 158 -5.71 19.49 4.65
CA LEU A 158 -4.76 20.58 4.83
C LEU A 158 -5.46 21.96 4.85
N GLU A 159 -6.45 22.18 3.97
CA GLU A 159 -7.27 23.39 3.99
C GLU A 159 -7.99 23.56 5.33
N ARG A 160 -8.58 22.49 5.86
CA ARG A 160 -9.27 22.53 7.17
C ARG A 160 -8.30 22.74 8.33
N ILE A 161 -7.12 22.14 8.30
CA ILE A 161 -6.08 22.39 9.31
C ILE A 161 -5.65 23.85 9.26
N ALA A 162 -5.43 24.40 8.08
CA ALA A 162 -5.05 25.79 7.90
C ALA A 162 -6.14 26.77 8.39
N GLN A 163 -7.41 26.44 8.16
CA GLN A 163 -8.57 27.24 8.61
C GLN A 163 -8.82 27.15 10.13
N ALA A 164 -8.37 26.11 10.80
CA ALA A 164 -8.51 25.96 12.25
C ALA A 164 -7.58 26.90 13.04
N GLY A 165 -6.53 27.44 12.42
CA GLY A 165 -5.78 28.59 12.91
C GLY A 165 -6.38 29.88 12.33
N ASP A 166 -6.33 30.99 13.05
CA ASP A 166 -7.01 32.26 12.72
C ASP A 166 -6.92 32.65 11.22
N ALA A 167 -8.07 32.58 10.55
CA ALA A 167 -8.42 33.21 9.26
C ALA A 167 -7.37 33.12 8.12
N LEU A 168 -7.05 31.92 7.65
CA LEU A 168 -6.34 31.77 6.39
C LEU A 168 -7.32 31.91 5.22
N ASP A 169 -7.07 32.91 4.37
CA ASP A 169 -7.70 32.99 3.05
C ASP A 169 -7.07 31.99 2.04
N ALA A 170 -7.68 31.85 0.89
CA ALA A 170 -7.20 30.94 -0.16
C ALA A 170 -5.76 31.28 -0.63
N GLU A 171 -5.38 32.57 -0.62
CA GLU A 171 -4.03 33.01 -0.97
C GLU A 171 -2.99 32.62 0.09
N ALA A 172 -3.32 32.74 1.35
CA ALA A 172 -2.44 32.33 2.44
C ALA A 172 -2.21 30.81 2.41
N PHE A 173 -3.25 30.01 2.10
CA PHE A 173 -3.11 28.58 1.90
C PHE A 173 -2.20 28.25 0.71
N ALA A 174 -2.37 28.91 -0.43
CA ALA A 174 -1.52 28.72 -1.61
C ALA A 174 -0.04 29.05 -1.30
N ARG A 175 0.22 30.14 -0.57
CA ARG A 175 1.57 30.47 -0.10
C ARG A 175 2.15 29.44 0.87
N ALA A 176 1.32 28.86 1.73
CA ALA A 176 1.75 27.80 2.65
C ALA A 176 2.17 26.54 1.88
N ILE A 177 1.35 26.11 0.91
CA ILE A 177 1.64 24.95 0.06
C ILE A 177 2.93 25.17 -0.74
N SER A 178 3.13 26.35 -1.37
CA SER A 178 4.34 26.64 -2.16
C SER A 178 5.63 26.62 -1.33
N ARG A 179 5.54 26.77 0.00
CA ARG A 179 6.69 26.69 0.93
C ARG A 179 6.78 25.32 1.63
N SER A 180 5.88 24.42 1.33
CA SER A 180 5.88 23.07 1.89
C SER A 180 6.82 22.17 1.12
N PHE A 181 7.27 21.11 1.77
CA PHE A 181 8.06 20.05 1.17
C PHE A 181 7.36 18.71 1.39
N LEU A 182 7.17 17.96 0.33
CA LEU A 182 6.55 16.63 0.35
C LEU A 182 7.59 15.57 0.06
N ILE A 183 7.64 14.55 0.89
CA ILE A 183 8.36 13.30 0.60
C ILE A 183 7.29 12.26 0.26
N SER A 184 7.28 11.83 -1.00
CA SER A 184 6.48 10.67 -1.42
C SER A 184 7.31 9.42 -1.18
N ALA A 185 6.83 8.56 -0.29
CA ALA A 185 7.56 7.38 0.16
C ALA A 185 6.86 6.12 -0.31
N ASP A 186 7.61 5.32 -1.04
CA ASP A 186 7.22 4.03 -1.57
C ASP A 186 8.40 3.08 -1.53
N MET A 187 8.19 1.76 -1.44
CA MET A 187 9.30 0.81 -1.42
C MET A 187 10.00 0.76 -2.78
N ALA A 188 11.29 0.50 -2.74
CA ALA A 188 12.08 0.25 -3.94
C ALA A 188 12.46 -1.23 -3.99
N HIS A 189 12.35 -1.84 -5.16
CA HIS A 189 12.91 -3.16 -5.38
C HIS A 189 14.44 -3.11 -5.43
N ALA A 190 15.11 -4.05 -4.79
CA ALA A 190 16.55 -4.22 -4.88
C ALA A 190 16.92 -5.07 -6.10
N ILE A 191 18.19 -5.01 -6.48
CA ILE A 191 18.73 -5.88 -7.54
C ILE A 191 18.53 -7.35 -7.17
N HIS A 192 17.95 -8.11 -8.10
CA HIS A 192 17.80 -9.55 -7.92
C HIS A 192 19.01 -10.26 -8.54
N PRO A 193 19.73 -11.13 -7.80
CA PRO A 193 20.98 -11.72 -8.28
C PRO A 193 20.83 -12.56 -9.56
N ASN A 194 19.67 -13.16 -9.79
CA ASN A 194 19.39 -13.98 -10.99
C ASN A 194 18.86 -13.14 -12.16
N TYR A 195 18.56 -11.84 -11.98
CA TYR A 195 17.98 -10.95 -12.98
C TYR A 195 18.61 -9.55 -12.94
N ALA A 196 19.92 -9.50 -12.74
CA ALA A 196 20.65 -8.24 -12.64
C ALA A 196 20.51 -7.37 -13.89
N ASP A 197 20.31 -7.99 -15.05
CA ASP A 197 20.05 -7.35 -16.35
C ASP A 197 18.75 -6.51 -16.41
N ARG A 198 17.86 -6.68 -15.44
CA ARG A 198 16.63 -5.88 -15.33
C ARG A 198 16.85 -4.49 -14.75
N HIS A 199 18.01 -4.23 -14.16
CA HIS A 199 18.36 -2.94 -13.60
C HIS A 199 19.30 -2.16 -14.52
N GLU A 200 19.25 -0.83 -14.40
CA GLU A 200 20.32 0.04 -14.94
C GLU A 200 21.58 -0.22 -14.09
N PRO A 201 22.74 -0.57 -14.73
CA PRO A 201 23.88 -1.12 -13.99
C PRO A 201 24.50 -0.20 -12.94
N ASN A 202 24.42 1.12 -13.13
CA ASN A 202 25.05 2.10 -12.24
C ASN A 202 24.09 2.55 -11.10
N HIS A 203 22.82 2.19 -11.17
CA HIS A 203 21.78 2.64 -10.26
C HIS A 203 20.89 1.47 -9.79
N ALA A 204 21.52 0.37 -9.45
CA ALA A 204 20.85 -0.83 -8.96
C ALA A 204 20.91 -0.87 -7.42
N PRO A 205 19.79 -0.58 -6.72
CA PRO A 205 19.75 -0.59 -5.26
C PRO A 205 20.01 -1.98 -4.69
N VAL A 206 20.60 -2.03 -3.50
CA VAL A 206 20.83 -3.26 -2.73
C VAL A 206 20.01 -3.25 -1.44
N LEU A 207 19.62 -4.43 -0.96
CA LEU A 207 18.99 -4.57 0.34
C LEU A 207 19.93 -4.07 1.46
N GLY A 208 19.35 -3.37 2.43
CA GLY A 208 20.12 -2.83 3.56
C GLY A 208 20.99 -1.61 3.24
N GLY A 209 21.00 -1.12 1.99
CA GLY A 209 21.81 0.02 1.57
C GLY A 209 21.23 1.40 1.89
N GLY A 210 20.15 1.47 2.63
CA GLY A 210 19.46 2.72 2.98
C GLY A 210 18.33 3.09 1.99
N PRO A 211 17.67 4.24 2.19
CA PRO A 211 16.60 4.71 1.31
C PRO A 211 17.10 4.92 -0.12
N VAL A 212 16.15 4.83 -1.06
CA VAL A 212 16.41 4.91 -2.49
C VAL A 212 15.76 6.16 -3.05
N LEU A 213 16.55 7.09 -3.56
CA LEU A 213 16.08 8.26 -4.29
C LEU A 213 15.78 7.87 -5.73
N LYS A 214 14.49 7.84 -6.08
CA LYS A 214 14.01 7.48 -7.42
C LYS A 214 13.98 8.72 -8.32
N THR A 215 14.57 8.64 -9.52
CA THR A 215 14.57 9.71 -10.52
C THR A 215 14.05 9.19 -11.86
N ASN A 216 13.21 9.98 -12.54
CA ASN A 216 12.70 9.66 -13.86
C ASN A 216 12.56 10.93 -14.70
N VAL A 217 13.12 10.91 -15.91
CA VAL A 217 13.12 12.09 -16.82
C VAL A 217 11.72 12.42 -17.35
N ASN A 218 10.81 11.45 -17.39
CA ASN A 218 9.42 11.65 -17.77
C ASN A 218 8.54 12.11 -16.60
N GLN A 219 9.14 12.40 -15.44
CA GLN A 219 8.47 12.84 -14.23
C GLN A 219 7.41 11.82 -13.71
N ALA A 220 7.64 10.53 -13.94
CA ALA A 220 6.85 9.49 -13.29
C ALA A 220 7.10 9.45 -11.77
N TYR A 221 8.29 9.91 -11.34
CA TYR A 221 8.58 10.28 -9.96
C TYR A 221 8.68 11.79 -9.84
N ALA A 222 8.15 12.38 -8.77
CA ALA A 222 8.14 13.82 -8.55
C ALA A 222 9.49 14.42 -8.12
N THR A 223 10.54 13.60 -8.06
CA THR A 223 11.89 14.03 -7.65
C THR A 223 12.49 14.98 -8.67
N ASP A 224 12.81 16.19 -8.23
CA ASP A 224 13.62 17.17 -8.96
C ASP A 224 14.99 17.39 -8.28
N GLY A 225 15.83 18.23 -8.87
CA GLY A 225 17.17 18.49 -8.36
C GLY A 225 17.19 19.13 -6.98
N GLU A 226 16.23 20.00 -6.66
CA GLU A 226 16.14 20.64 -5.34
C GLU A 226 15.67 19.65 -4.28
N GLY A 227 14.61 18.88 -4.57
CA GLY A 227 14.12 17.84 -3.69
C GLY A 227 15.16 16.76 -3.42
N ALA A 228 15.88 16.32 -4.45
CA ALA A 228 16.98 15.39 -4.34
C ALA A 228 18.10 15.92 -3.41
N ALA A 229 18.52 17.17 -3.60
CA ALA A 229 19.57 17.79 -2.79
C ALA A 229 19.15 17.94 -1.32
N ARG A 230 17.89 18.33 -1.07
CA ARG A 230 17.33 18.43 0.29
C ARG A 230 17.32 17.07 0.99
N PHE A 231 16.82 16.03 0.29
CA PHE A 231 16.75 14.69 0.86
C PHE A 231 18.14 14.11 1.13
N ALA A 232 19.07 14.29 0.21
CA ALA A 232 20.47 13.86 0.38
C ALA A 232 21.15 14.58 1.58
N ALA A 233 20.85 15.86 1.78
CA ALA A 233 21.36 16.59 2.94
C ALA A 233 20.79 15.99 4.25
N LEU A 234 19.48 15.71 4.31
CA LEU A 234 18.85 15.09 5.49
C LEU A 234 19.50 13.71 5.80
N CYS A 235 19.71 12.87 4.79
CA CYS A 235 20.36 11.57 4.99
C CYS A 235 21.78 11.71 5.55
N ARG A 236 22.56 12.65 5.02
CA ARG A 236 23.93 12.94 5.48
C ARG A 236 23.94 13.45 6.92
N ASP A 237 23.01 14.35 7.29
CA ASP A 237 22.95 14.94 8.62
C ASP A 237 22.66 13.92 9.71
N VAL A 238 22.05 12.78 9.37
CA VAL A 238 21.74 11.68 10.30
C VAL A 238 22.55 10.42 10.04
N ASP A 239 23.58 10.51 9.21
CA ASP A 239 24.49 9.40 8.85
C ASP A 239 23.75 8.17 8.29
N VAL A 240 22.75 8.39 7.45
CA VAL A 240 22.02 7.33 6.74
C VAL A 240 22.51 7.27 5.30
N PRO A 241 23.00 6.11 4.82
CA PRO A 241 23.42 5.96 3.43
C PRO A 241 22.24 6.17 2.48
N LEU A 242 22.50 6.76 1.33
CA LEU A 242 21.50 7.04 0.30
C LEU A 242 21.87 6.32 -0.99
N GLN A 243 20.92 5.64 -1.58
CA GLN A 243 21.05 5.01 -2.88
C GLN A 243 20.29 5.81 -3.94
N HIS A 244 20.68 5.67 -5.20
CA HIS A 244 20.00 6.28 -6.34
C HIS A 244 19.44 5.19 -7.23
N PHE A 245 18.25 5.44 -7.77
CA PHE A 245 17.60 4.56 -8.73
C PHE A 245 17.14 5.32 -9.96
N VAL A 246 17.47 4.76 -11.10
CA VAL A 246 16.94 5.15 -12.41
C VAL A 246 16.46 3.88 -13.10
N VAL A 247 15.21 3.88 -13.55
CA VAL A 247 14.69 2.76 -14.33
C VAL A 247 15.40 2.67 -15.68
N ARG A 248 15.60 1.47 -16.22
CA ARG A 248 16.09 1.30 -17.59
C ARG A 248 15.12 1.95 -18.57
N SER A 249 15.65 2.67 -19.56
CA SER A 249 14.82 3.45 -20.50
C SER A 249 13.93 2.59 -21.41
N ASP A 250 14.22 1.28 -21.49
CA ASP A 250 13.46 0.28 -22.26
C ASP A 250 12.43 -0.50 -21.40
N LEU A 251 12.31 -0.17 -20.11
CA LEU A 251 11.34 -0.76 -19.22
C LEU A 251 10.34 0.30 -18.72
N PRO A 252 9.10 -0.10 -18.40
CA PRO A 252 8.15 0.82 -17.81
C PRO A 252 8.64 1.27 -16.43
N CYS A 253 8.30 2.51 -16.06
CA CYS A 253 8.46 3.03 -14.72
C CYS A 253 7.21 2.63 -13.92
N GLY A 254 7.40 1.96 -12.80
CA GLY A 254 6.35 1.57 -11.86
C GLY A 254 6.31 2.50 -10.66
#